data_2a81a7a899bceaf2008bde27e61c4ef3
#
_entry.id   2a81a7a899bceaf2008bde27e61c4ef3
#
_cell.length_a   1.000
_cell.length_b   1.000
_cell.length_c   1.000
_cell.angle_alpha   90.00
_cell.angle_beta   90.00
_cell.angle_gamma   90.00
#
_symmetry.space_group_name_H-M   'P 1'
#
loop_
_entity.id
_entity.type
_entity.pdbx_description
1 polymer ?
#
loop_
_entity_poly.entity_id
_entity_poly.type
_entity_poly.pdbx_seq_one_letter_code
_entity_poly.pdbx_strand_id
1 'polypeptide(L)'
;MKNLKEKAYNPNTRFIIALDGPSASGKGSIGKMLASEFNLKYGQSGIVYRSLAYLCMINNIDVTDLKKIIELSKTDNLIELTKGVDLNQENIGNYTSQISTIPEVRVNINKYLILMIETYPRILMEGRDIGTVIAKDADLKIFITADVNKRAERRYKQLHEEGKKCTLKDVLQLLKERDLRDSTRIADPLAIASDAFVIDTSHMNQDQVIANIKNYIELS
;
A
#
# COMPACT_ATOMS: atom_id res chain seq x y z
N MET A 1 -10.52 5.69 25.59
CA MET A 1 -9.31 5.11 25.01
C MET A 1 -9.71 3.82 24.31
N LYS A 2 -9.32 3.63 23.05
CA LYS A 2 -9.52 2.34 22.37
C LYS A 2 -8.58 1.34 23.07
N ASN A 3 -9.12 0.26 23.64
CA ASN A 3 -8.27 -0.81 24.16
C ASN A 3 -7.66 -1.57 22.97
N LEU A 4 -6.59 -1.04 22.41
CA LEU A 4 -5.92 -1.62 21.23
C LEU A 4 -5.39 -3.02 21.53
N LYS A 5 -4.87 -3.24 22.73
CA LYS A 5 -4.35 -4.53 23.17
C LYS A 5 -5.45 -5.61 23.12
N GLU A 6 -6.59 -5.35 23.72
CA GLU A 6 -7.71 -6.30 23.72
C GLU A 6 -8.15 -6.62 22.29
N LYS A 7 -8.33 -5.61 21.44
CA LYS A 7 -8.74 -5.80 20.05
C LYS A 7 -7.70 -6.55 19.22
N ALA A 8 -6.42 -6.27 19.42
CA ALA A 8 -5.35 -6.91 18.68
C ALA A 8 -5.28 -8.41 18.94
N TYR A 9 -5.41 -8.82 20.21
CA TYR A 9 -5.22 -10.22 20.60
C TYR A 9 -6.52 -11.03 20.75
N ASN A 10 -7.70 -10.39 20.74
CA ASN A 10 -8.97 -11.11 20.78
C ASN A 10 -9.48 -11.40 19.35
N PRO A 11 -9.48 -12.68 18.90
CA PRO A 11 -9.88 -13.03 17.54
C PRO A 11 -11.37 -12.78 17.23
N ASN A 12 -12.19 -12.60 18.25
CA ASN A 12 -13.63 -12.39 18.11
C ASN A 12 -14.01 -10.89 18.00
N THR A 13 -13.05 -9.98 18.10
CA THR A 13 -13.28 -8.55 17.97
C THR A 13 -12.93 -8.03 16.58
N ARG A 14 -13.67 -7.02 16.11
CA ARG A 14 -13.25 -6.25 14.93
C ARG A 14 -11.92 -5.57 15.23
N PHE A 15 -10.94 -5.75 14.31
CA PHE A 15 -9.66 -5.08 14.41
C PHE A 15 -9.12 -4.72 13.02
N ILE A 16 -9.09 -3.44 12.73
CA ILE A 16 -8.63 -2.91 11.43
C ILE A 16 -7.36 -2.12 11.63
N ILE A 17 -6.32 -2.50 10.89
CA ILE A 17 -5.06 -1.75 10.80
C ILE A 17 -4.96 -1.10 9.42
N ALA A 18 -4.79 0.22 9.40
CA ALA A 18 -4.41 0.97 8.22
C ALA A 18 -2.88 1.16 8.21
N LEU A 19 -2.21 0.69 7.16
CA LEU A 19 -0.76 0.74 7.03
C LEU A 19 -0.35 1.56 5.80
N ASP A 20 0.06 2.80 6.01
CA ASP A 20 0.40 3.73 4.95
C ASP A 20 1.89 4.11 4.94
N GLY A 21 2.33 4.73 3.85
CA GLY A 21 3.68 5.26 3.69
C GLY A 21 4.19 5.23 2.26
N PRO A 22 5.35 5.85 1.95
CA PRO A 22 5.89 5.97 0.61
C PRO A 22 6.34 4.64 0.01
N SER A 23 6.69 4.64 -1.27
CA SER A 23 7.17 3.45 -1.98
C SER A 23 8.48 2.93 -1.37
N ALA A 24 8.67 1.60 -1.35
CA ALA A 24 9.87 0.95 -0.83
C ALA A 24 10.20 1.23 0.66
N SER A 25 9.26 1.70 1.47
CA SER A 25 9.47 1.90 2.93
C SER A 25 9.43 0.61 3.76
N GLY A 26 9.19 -0.55 3.14
CA GLY A 26 9.15 -1.84 3.84
C GLY A 26 7.75 -2.28 4.31
N LYS A 27 6.70 -1.52 3.99
CA LYS A 27 5.32 -1.83 4.40
C LYS A 27 4.88 -3.26 4.11
N GLY A 28 5.18 -3.78 2.91
CA GLY A 28 4.74 -5.11 2.51
C GLY A 28 5.23 -6.24 3.41
N SER A 29 6.51 -6.19 3.82
CA SER A 29 7.07 -7.16 4.75
C SER A 29 6.48 -6.99 6.15
N ILE A 30 6.47 -5.75 6.66
CA ILE A 30 5.92 -5.42 7.97
C ILE A 30 4.42 -5.76 8.03
N GLY A 31 3.65 -5.41 7.00
CA GLY A 31 2.21 -5.71 6.92
C GLY A 31 1.91 -7.21 6.98
N LYS A 32 2.68 -8.03 6.27
CA LYS A 32 2.54 -9.49 6.33
C LYS A 32 2.86 -10.05 7.72
N MET A 33 3.95 -9.56 8.35
CA MET A 33 4.33 -9.98 9.69
C MET A 33 3.25 -9.60 10.73
N LEU A 34 2.75 -8.36 10.70
CA LEU A 34 1.68 -7.92 11.58
C LEU A 34 0.37 -8.68 11.35
N ALA A 35 0.01 -8.92 10.09
CA ALA A 35 -1.19 -9.68 9.76
C ALA A 35 -1.11 -11.10 10.29
N SER A 36 0.04 -11.75 10.20
CA SER A 36 0.29 -13.07 10.79
C SER A 36 0.24 -13.02 12.32
N GLU A 37 0.91 -12.06 12.95
CA GLU A 37 0.99 -11.90 14.40
C GLU A 37 -0.40 -11.73 15.04
N PHE A 38 -1.25 -10.92 14.44
CA PHE A 38 -2.58 -10.59 15.00
C PHE A 38 -3.73 -11.37 14.34
N ASN A 39 -3.44 -12.38 13.55
CA ASN A 39 -4.42 -13.17 12.81
C ASN A 39 -5.40 -12.28 12.01
N LEU A 40 -4.85 -11.45 11.13
CA LEU A 40 -5.59 -10.53 10.27
C LEU A 40 -5.55 -11.00 8.81
N LYS A 41 -6.64 -10.77 8.08
CA LYS A 41 -6.56 -10.78 6.61
C LYS A 41 -5.58 -9.69 6.16
N TYR A 42 -4.68 -10.03 5.24
CA TYR A 42 -3.78 -9.04 4.65
C TYR A 42 -4.32 -8.58 3.30
N GLY A 43 -4.56 -7.28 3.18
CA GLY A 43 -5.02 -6.62 1.97
C GLY A 43 -4.00 -5.57 1.49
N GLN A 44 -3.83 -5.46 0.17
CA GLN A 44 -2.93 -4.50 -0.46
C GLN A 44 -3.67 -3.69 -1.52
N SER A 45 -3.92 -2.41 -1.29
CA SER A 45 -4.53 -1.54 -2.31
C SER A 45 -3.70 -1.49 -3.60
N GLY A 46 -2.38 -1.53 -3.47
CA GLY A 46 -1.46 -1.52 -4.61
C GLY A 46 -1.65 -2.68 -5.59
N ILE A 47 -2.11 -3.85 -5.14
CA ILE A 47 -2.40 -4.98 -6.03
C ILE A 47 -3.61 -4.66 -6.93
N VAL A 48 -4.66 -4.05 -6.38
CA VAL A 48 -5.87 -3.69 -7.17
C VAL A 48 -5.51 -2.72 -8.29
N TYR A 49 -4.72 -1.67 -7.97
CA TYR A 49 -4.24 -0.73 -8.98
C TYR A 49 -3.31 -1.37 -10.01
N ARG A 50 -2.45 -2.31 -9.59
CA ARG A 50 -1.56 -3.06 -10.50
C ARG A 50 -2.33 -4.01 -11.40
N SER A 51 -3.40 -4.63 -10.90
CA SER A 51 -4.31 -5.44 -11.70
C SER A 51 -4.95 -4.62 -12.79
N LEU A 52 -5.49 -3.44 -12.46
CA LEU A 52 -6.03 -2.51 -13.45
C LEU A 52 -4.96 -2.10 -14.48
N ALA A 53 -3.77 -1.72 -14.01
CA ALA A 53 -2.67 -1.34 -14.90
C ALA A 53 -2.29 -2.44 -15.88
N TYR A 54 -2.15 -3.68 -15.39
CA TYR A 54 -1.87 -4.84 -16.23
C TYR A 54 -2.96 -5.06 -17.28
N LEU A 55 -4.23 -5.02 -16.88
CA LEU A 55 -5.36 -5.18 -17.81
C LEU A 55 -5.40 -4.05 -18.86
N CYS A 56 -5.08 -2.81 -18.49
CA CYS A 56 -4.92 -1.73 -19.47
C CYS A 56 -3.81 -2.06 -20.49
N MET A 57 -2.65 -2.50 -20.01
CA MET A 57 -1.49 -2.80 -20.86
C MET A 57 -1.76 -3.93 -21.85
N ILE A 58 -2.35 -5.05 -21.42
CA ILE A 58 -2.65 -6.17 -22.32
C ILE A 58 -3.77 -5.86 -23.34
N ASN A 59 -4.62 -4.88 -23.03
CA ASN A 59 -5.64 -4.37 -23.96
C ASN A 59 -5.11 -3.18 -24.81
N ASN A 60 -3.80 -2.90 -24.77
CA ASN A 60 -3.16 -1.79 -25.50
C ASN A 60 -3.84 -0.43 -25.24
N ILE A 61 -4.31 -0.21 -24.02
CA ILE A 61 -4.86 1.08 -23.59
C ILE A 61 -3.70 1.99 -23.22
N ASP A 62 -3.59 3.13 -23.91
CA ASP A 62 -2.58 4.14 -23.56
C ASP A 62 -2.96 4.85 -22.25
N VAL A 63 -1.96 5.25 -21.48
CA VAL A 63 -2.14 5.94 -20.19
C VAL A 63 -2.89 7.27 -20.31
N THR A 64 -2.94 7.85 -21.51
CA THR A 64 -3.68 9.08 -21.84
C THR A 64 -5.15 8.82 -22.19
N ASP A 65 -5.55 7.57 -22.48
CA ASP A 65 -6.93 7.19 -22.77
C ASP A 65 -7.76 7.05 -21.48
N LEU A 66 -7.97 8.20 -20.82
CA LEU A 66 -8.66 8.26 -19.54
C LEU A 66 -10.04 7.58 -19.58
N LYS A 67 -10.76 7.70 -20.69
CA LYS A 67 -12.10 7.13 -20.82
C LYS A 67 -12.08 5.60 -20.70
N LYS A 68 -11.19 4.93 -21.40
CA LYS A 68 -11.08 3.47 -21.34
C LYS A 68 -10.54 2.99 -19.99
N ILE A 69 -9.57 3.71 -19.40
CA ILE A 69 -9.03 3.39 -18.08
C ILE A 69 -10.12 3.48 -17.01
N ILE A 70 -10.90 4.57 -17.01
CA ILE A 70 -12.02 4.76 -16.08
C ILE A 70 -13.07 3.66 -16.27
N GLU A 71 -13.42 3.31 -17.50
CA GLU A 71 -14.39 2.25 -17.76
C GLU A 71 -13.89 0.89 -17.23
N LEU A 72 -12.63 0.54 -17.53
CA LEU A 72 -12.05 -0.70 -17.06
C LEU A 72 -11.91 -0.75 -15.51
N SER A 73 -11.73 0.40 -14.86
CA SER A 73 -11.64 0.48 -13.39
C SER A 73 -12.95 0.15 -12.65
N LYS A 74 -14.09 0.07 -13.37
CA LYS A 74 -15.38 -0.34 -12.81
C LYS A 74 -15.53 -1.86 -12.69
N THR A 75 -14.56 -2.62 -13.16
CA THR A 75 -14.57 -4.08 -13.12
C THR A 75 -14.48 -4.60 -11.69
N ASP A 76 -15.43 -5.40 -11.25
CA ASP A 76 -15.55 -5.84 -9.85
C ASP A 76 -14.51 -6.89 -9.42
N ASN A 77 -13.91 -7.64 -10.35
CA ASN A 77 -13.04 -8.79 -10.06
C ASN A 77 -11.60 -8.62 -10.60
N LEU A 78 -11.06 -7.41 -10.57
CA LEU A 78 -9.73 -7.07 -11.09
C LEU A 78 -8.63 -8.03 -10.61
N ILE A 79 -8.63 -8.39 -9.32
CA ILE A 79 -7.62 -9.29 -8.74
C ILE A 79 -7.76 -10.71 -9.32
N GLU A 80 -8.98 -11.23 -9.46
CA GLU A 80 -9.20 -12.57 -9.97
C GLU A 80 -8.81 -12.68 -11.44
N LEU A 81 -9.08 -11.65 -12.25
CA LEU A 81 -8.68 -11.57 -13.65
C LEU A 81 -7.17 -11.56 -13.87
N THR A 82 -6.40 -11.24 -12.83
CA THR A 82 -4.94 -11.16 -12.91
C THR A 82 -4.26 -12.23 -12.04
N LYS A 83 -5.02 -13.22 -11.60
CA LYS A 83 -4.50 -14.33 -10.79
C LYS A 83 -3.39 -15.09 -11.54
N GLY A 84 -2.28 -15.33 -10.85
CA GLY A 84 -1.11 -15.99 -11.43
C GLY A 84 -0.18 -15.08 -12.22
N VAL A 85 -0.52 -13.79 -12.40
CA VAL A 85 0.37 -12.82 -13.05
C VAL A 85 1.34 -12.21 -12.04
N ASP A 86 2.62 -12.10 -12.42
CA ASP A 86 3.58 -11.28 -11.66
C ASP A 86 3.31 -9.79 -11.88
N LEU A 87 2.57 -9.22 -10.96
CA LEU A 87 2.22 -7.79 -10.95
C LEU A 87 3.36 -6.88 -10.42
N ASN A 88 4.52 -7.44 -10.00
CA ASN A 88 5.62 -6.66 -9.44
C ASN A 88 6.58 -6.09 -10.51
N GLN A 89 6.30 -6.31 -11.77
CA GLN A 89 7.07 -5.78 -12.88
C GLN A 89 7.10 -4.26 -12.85
N GLU A 90 8.24 -3.68 -13.25
CA GLU A 90 8.48 -2.24 -13.15
C GLU A 90 7.59 -1.41 -14.09
N ASN A 91 7.38 -1.90 -15.32
CA ASN A 91 6.46 -1.29 -16.28
C ASN A 91 5.01 -1.20 -15.74
N ILE A 92 4.52 -2.28 -15.10
CA ILE A 92 3.22 -2.28 -14.42
C ILE A 92 3.23 -1.24 -13.28
N GLY A 93 4.32 -1.20 -12.50
CA GLY A 93 4.48 -0.23 -11.41
C GLY A 93 4.44 1.23 -11.88
N ASN A 94 5.07 1.54 -13.00
CA ASN A 94 5.09 2.86 -13.60
C ASN A 94 3.70 3.26 -14.14
N TYR A 95 3.06 2.37 -14.87
CA TYR A 95 1.70 2.57 -15.36
C TYR A 95 0.72 2.77 -14.18
N THR A 96 0.83 1.93 -13.14
CA THR A 96 0.03 2.04 -11.91
C THR A 96 0.15 3.42 -11.27
N SER A 97 1.38 3.92 -11.14
CA SER A 97 1.63 5.23 -10.52
C SER A 97 0.98 6.39 -11.29
N GLN A 98 0.84 6.26 -12.60
CA GLN A 98 0.18 7.25 -13.44
C GLN A 98 -1.35 7.17 -13.31
N ILE A 99 -1.95 5.99 -13.48
CA ILE A 99 -3.41 5.85 -13.41
C ILE A 99 -3.98 6.07 -12.01
N SER A 100 -3.18 5.89 -10.97
CA SER A 100 -3.59 6.16 -9.58
C SER A 100 -3.75 7.64 -9.26
N THR A 101 -3.38 8.55 -10.19
CA THR A 101 -3.63 9.99 -10.06
C THR A 101 -5.01 10.40 -10.58
N ILE A 102 -5.70 9.52 -11.34
CA ILE A 102 -7.00 9.79 -11.95
C ILE A 102 -8.09 9.69 -10.89
N PRO A 103 -8.83 10.79 -10.59
CA PRO A 103 -9.81 10.79 -9.50
C PRO A 103 -10.91 9.75 -9.66
N GLU A 104 -11.44 9.56 -10.86
CA GLU A 104 -12.52 8.62 -11.13
C GLU A 104 -12.08 7.16 -10.95
N VAL A 105 -10.85 6.84 -11.33
CA VAL A 105 -10.23 5.53 -11.05
C VAL A 105 -10.16 5.29 -9.55
N ARG A 106 -9.76 6.30 -8.79
CA ARG A 106 -9.72 6.19 -7.33
C ARG A 106 -11.08 5.94 -6.73
N VAL A 107 -12.09 6.69 -7.17
CA VAL A 107 -13.49 6.48 -6.71
C VAL A 107 -13.92 5.02 -6.90
N ASN A 108 -13.63 4.41 -8.04
CA ASN A 108 -14.02 3.03 -8.33
C ASN A 108 -13.22 2.03 -7.48
N ILE A 109 -11.89 2.19 -7.42
CA ILE A 109 -11.03 1.32 -6.62
C ILE A 109 -11.32 1.46 -5.11
N ASN A 110 -11.60 2.67 -4.63
CA ASN A 110 -11.93 2.91 -3.22
C ASN A 110 -13.20 2.15 -2.80
N LYS A 111 -14.22 2.07 -3.65
CA LYS A 111 -15.42 1.24 -3.38
C LYS A 111 -15.06 -0.22 -3.14
N TYR A 112 -14.19 -0.78 -3.99
CA TYR A 112 -13.73 -2.16 -3.85
C TYR A 112 -12.94 -2.36 -2.54
N LEU A 113 -12.05 -1.43 -2.19
CA LEU A 113 -11.24 -1.51 -0.96
C LEU A 113 -12.10 -1.38 0.31
N ILE A 114 -13.11 -0.49 0.30
CA ILE A 114 -14.06 -0.34 1.40
C ILE A 114 -14.85 -1.64 1.58
N LEU A 115 -15.39 -2.21 0.50
CA LEU A 115 -16.12 -3.48 0.56
C LEU A 115 -15.23 -4.61 1.12
N MET A 116 -13.96 -4.65 0.78
CA MET A 116 -13.00 -5.62 1.35
C MET A 116 -12.88 -5.44 2.86
N ILE A 117 -12.79 -4.21 3.36
CA ILE A 117 -12.71 -3.93 4.80
C ILE A 117 -14.00 -4.30 5.52
N GLU A 118 -15.16 -4.06 4.91
CA GLU A 118 -16.46 -4.45 5.45
C GLU A 118 -16.65 -5.97 5.50
N THR A 119 -16.11 -6.68 4.50
CA THR A 119 -16.18 -8.15 4.43
C THR A 119 -15.31 -8.84 5.48
N TYR A 120 -14.17 -8.26 5.83
CA TYR A 120 -13.24 -8.87 6.77
C TYR A 120 -13.13 -8.04 8.05
N PRO A 121 -13.80 -8.46 9.15
CA PRO A 121 -13.81 -7.70 10.40
C PRO A 121 -12.43 -7.60 11.07
N ARG A 122 -11.49 -8.46 10.66
CA ARG A 122 -10.09 -8.43 11.10
C ARG A 122 -9.20 -8.34 9.86
N ILE A 123 -8.70 -7.14 9.58
CA ILE A 123 -7.90 -6.88 8.36
C ILE A 123 -6.81 -5.85 8.62
N LEU A 124 -5.63 -6.10 8.03
CA LEU A 124 -4.62 -5.09 7.80
C LEU A 124 -4.65 -4.71 6.33
N MET A 125 -4.95 -3.44 6.05
CA MET A 125 -4.93 -2.89 4.70
C MET A 125 -3.70 -2.01 4.50
N GLU A 126 -2.90 -2.34 3.47
CA GLU A 126 -1.71 -1.58 3.10
C GLU A 126 -1.98 -0.65 1.91
N GLY A 127 -1.47 0.58 1.99
CA GLY A 127 -1.60 1.54 0.90
C GLY A 127 -0.81 2.83 1.01
N ARG A 128 -1.49 3.94 0.67
CA ARG A 128 -0.97 5.32 0.71
C ARG A 128 -1.90 6.26 1.45
N ASP A 129 -3.17 5.93 1.47
CA ASP A 129 -4.28 6.76 1.92
C ASP A 129 -5.33 5.93 2.67
N ILE A 130 -4.93 4.78 3.18
CA ILE A 130 -5.84 3.88 3.88
C ILE A 130 -6.38 4.55 5.14
N GLY A 131 -5.50 5.07 5.99
CA GLY A 131 -5.88 5.71 7.23
C GLY A 131 -6.51 7.10 7.08
N THR A 132 -6.34 7.75 5.92
CA THR A 132 -6.88 9.08 5.65
C THR A 132 -8.17 9.05 4.85
N VAL A 133 -8.41 8.01 4.04
CA VAL A 133 -9.54 7.95 3.09
C VAL A 133 -10.35 6.67 3.22
N ILE A 134 -9.71 5.49 3.13
CA ILE A 134 -10.39 4.20 2.98
C ILE A 134 -10.92 3.67 4.32
N ALA A 135 -10.09 3.74 5.36
CA ALA A 135 -10.40 3.26 6.72
C ALA A 135 -10.13 4.37 7.74
N LYS A 136 -10.84 5.48 7.61
CA LYS A 136 -10.72 6.64 8.53
C LYS A 136 -11.00 6.29 9.99
N ASP A 137 -11.79 5.24 10.22
CA ASP A 137 -12.17 4.70 11.51
C ASP A 137 -11.36 3.46 11.92
N ALA A 138 -10.23 3.19 11.24
CA ALA A 138 -9.33 2.10 11.60
C ALA A 138 -8.97 2.16 13.10
N ASP A 139 -8.87 0.98 13.74
CA ASP A 139 -8.52 0.90 15.15
C ASP A 139 -7.09 1.35 15.41
N LEU A 140 -6.19 1.01 14.49
CA LEU A 140 -4.79 1.42 14.50
C LEU A 140 -4.39 1.94 13.11
N LYS A 141 -3.83 3.13 13.07
CA LYS A 141 -3.23 3.70 11.86
C LYS A 141 -1.73 3.78 12.06
N ILE A 142 -0.99 3.23 11.11
CA ILE A 142 0.48 3.20 11.12
C ILE A 142 0.97 3.87 9.85
N PHE A 143 1.92 4.77 9.99
CA PHE A 143 2.62 5.37 8.86
C PHE A 143 4.10 5.00 8.90
N ILE A 144 4.53 4.15 7.96
CA ILE A 144 5.93 3.74 7.85
C ILE A 144 6.64 4.63 6.85
N THR A 145 7.68 5.32 7.31
CA THR A 145 8.57 6.12 6.47
C THR A 145 10.01 5.64 6.54
N ALA A 146 10.84 6.11 5.64
CA ALA A 146 12.30 6.00 5.69
C ALA A 146 12.92 7.05 4.74
N ASP A 147 14.17 7.43 4.98
CA ASP A 147 14.95 8.27 4.07
C ASP A 147 14.94 7.70 2.65
N VAL A 148 14.78 8.57 1.66
CA VAL A 148 14.62 8.16 0.25
C VAL A 148 15.84 7.41 -0.29
N ASN A 149 17.06 7.74 0.18
CA ASN A 149 18.27 7.03 -0.25
C ASN A 149 18.28 5.62 0.37
N LYS A 150 17.87 5.46 1.63
CA LYS A 150 17.73 4.14 2.26
C LYS A 150 16.68 3.28 1.57
N ARG A 151 15.57 3.87 1.13
CA ARG A 151 14.56 3.16 0.34
C ARG A 151 15.10 2.76 -1.04
N ALA A 152 15.89 3.62 -1.67
CA ALA A 152 16.53 3.32 -2.94
C ALA A 152 17.57 2.20 -2.80
N GLU A 153 18.40 2.21 -1.76
CA GLU A 153 19.35 1.14 -1.47
C GLU A 153 18.64 -0.22 -1.30
N ARG A 154 17.56 -0.26 -0.50
CA ARG A 154 16.74 -1.48 -0.28
C ARG A 154 16.13 -1.99 -1.59
N ARG A 155 15.57 -1.10 -2.40
CA ARG A 155 14.94 -1.46 -3.67
C ARG A 155 15.95 -1.90 -4.71
N TYR A 156 17.09 -1.22 -4.79
CA TYR A 156 18.21 -1.60 -5.67
C TYR A 156 18.71 -3.01 -5.36
N LYS A 157 18.94 -3.31 -4.07
CA LYS A 157 19.36 -4.65 -3.63
C LYS A 157 18.35 -5.72 -4.05
N GLN A 158 17.05 -5.47 -3.80
CA GLN A 158 15.98 -6.37 -4.21
C GLN A 158 15.99 -6.63 -5.73
N LEU A 159 16.07 -5.57 -6.55
CA LEU A 159 16.09 -5.69 -8.00
C LEU A 159 17.31 -6.45 -8.49
N HIS A 160 18.46 -6.24 -7.87
CA HIS A 160 19.69 -6.96 -8.19
C HIS A 160 19.59 -8.47 -7.84
N GLU A 161 19.00 -8.82 -6.72
CA GLU A 161 18.71 -10.20 -6.32
C GLU A 161 17.73 -10.88 -7.28
N GLU A 162 16.79 -10.12 -7.85
CA GLU A 162 15.87 -10.58 -8.92
C GLU A 162 16.54 -10.65 -10.31
N GLY A 163 17.85 -10.38 -10.42
CA GLY A 163 18.61 -10.40 -11.69
C GLY A 163 18.31 -9.22 -12.63
N LYS A 164 17.65 -8.18 -12.16
CA LYS A 164 17.29 -7.01 -12.97
C LYS A 164 18.47 -6.04 -13.08
N LYS A 165 18.77 -5.58 -14.30
CA LYS A 165 19.81 -4.57 -14.55
C LYS A 165 19.23 -3.17 -14.28
N CYS A 166 19.75 -2.49 -13.28
CA CYS A 166 19.42 -1.10 -12.96
C CYS A 166 20.60 -0.44 -12.24
N THR A 167 20.61 0.89 -12.13
CA THR A 167 21.56 1.61 -11.28
C THR A 167 20.86 2.15 -10.04
N LEU A 168 21.59 2.35 -8.95
CA LEU A 168 21.04 2.98 -7.74
C LEU A 168 20.49 4.38 -8.04
N LYS A 169 21.14 5.11 -8.96
CA LYS A 169 20.71 6.45 -9.40
C LYS A 169 19.33 6.40 -10.06
N ASP A 170 19.09 5.44 -10.95
CA ASP A 170 17.81 5.28 -11.64
C ASP A 170 16.69 4.91 -10.64
N VAL A 171 16.98 3.98 -9.73
CA VAL A 171 16.04 3.59 -8.68
C VAL A 171 15.69 4.77 -7.78
N LEU A 172 16.68 5.57 -7.38
CA LEU A 172 16.46 6.75 -6.54
C LEU A 172 15.60 7.80 -7.29
N GLN A 173 15.88 8.05 -8.55
CA GLN A 173 15.09 8.98 -9.36
C GLN A 173 13.63 8.54 -9.48
N LEU A 174 13.41 7.27 -9.83
CA LEU A 174 12.05 6.70 -9.93
C LEU A 174 11.28 6.78 -8.60
N LEU A 175 11.94 6.54 -7.47
CA LEU A 175 11.29 6.67 -6.17
C LEU A 175 10.91 8.11 -5.86
N LYS A 176 11.78 9.09 -6.14
CA LYS A 176 11.48 10.52 -5.94
C LYS A 176 10.29 10.98 -6.78
N GLU A 177 10.26 10.60 -8.06
CA GLU A 177 9.16 10.92 -8.95
C GLU A 177 7.84 10.31 -8.49
N ARG A 178 7.89 9.07 -8.02
CA ARG A 178 6.71 8.38 -7.49
C ARG A 178 6.21 9.02 -6.20
N ASP A 179 7.10 9.31 -5.27
CA ASP A 179 6.73 9.96 -4.01
C ASP A 179 6.14 11.35 -4.26
N LEU A 180 6.70 12.09 -5.22
CA LEU A 180 6.13 13.38 -5.63
C LEU A 180 4.72 13.20 -6.17
N ARG A 181 4.51 12.26 -7.11
CA ARG A 181 3.16 11.98 -7.63
C ARG A 181 2.18 11.57 -6.54
N ASP A 182 2.59 10.63 -5.66
CA ASP A 182 1.74 10.13 -4.58
C ASP A 182 1.35 11.24 -3.59
N SER A 183 2.26 12.20 -3.29
CA SER A 183 2.03 13.27 -2.31
C SER A 183 1.35 14.51 -2.89
N THR A 184 1.45 14.76 -4.21
CA THR A 184 0.91 15.98 -4.84
C THR A 184 -0.33 15.74 -5.71
N ARG A 185 -0.78 14.49 -5.84
CA ARG A 185 -2.02 14.20 -6.58
C ARG A 185 -3.22 14.88 -5.93
N ILE A 186 -4.15 15.35 -6.76
CA ILE A 186 -5.33 16.11 -6.31
C ILE A 186 -6.27 15.24 -5.46
N ALA A 187 -6.49 13.98 -5.87
CA ALA A 187 -7.35 13.07 -5.14
C ALA A 187 -6.55 12.16 -4.20
N ASP A 188 -6.93 12.14 -2.93
CA ASP A 188 -6.42 11.24 -1.89
C ASP A 188 -4.87 11.20 -1.84
N PRO A 189 -4.16 12.32 -1.64
CA PRO A 189 -2.71 12.33 -1.60
C PRO A 189 -2.16 11.46 -0.47
N LEU A 190 -0.93 10.97 -0.64
CA LEU A 190 -0.19 10.36 0.45
C LEU A 190 -0.01 11.38 1.58
N ALA A 191 -0.66 11.14 2.70
CA ALA A 191 -0.61 12.02 3.87
C ALA A 191 -0.62 11.18 5.16
N ILE A 192 -0.03 11.74 6.21
CA ILE A 192 -0.04 11.13 7.53
C ILE A 192 -1.38 11.45 8.20
N ALA A 193 -2.14 10.44 8.61
CA ALA A 193 -3.34 10.66 9.40
C ALA A 193 -2.97 11.25 10.76
N SER A 194 -3.79 12.18 11.27
CA SER A 194 -3.49 12.92 12.51
C SER A 194 -3.34 12.03 13.76
N ASP A 195 -3.94 10.84 13.72
CA ASP A 195 -3.92 9.83 14.78
C ASP A 195 -3.03 8.62 14.41
N ALA A 196 -2.15 8.75 13.40
CA ALA A 196 -1.27 7.68 13.00
C ALA A 196 -0.04 7.55 13.90
N PHE A 197 0.33 6.32 14.23
CA PHE A 197 1.62 5.98 14.80
C PHE A 197 2.67 6.02 13.68
N VAL A 198 3.59 6.97 13.73
CA VAL A 198 4.62 7.18 12.70
C VAL A 198 5.90 6.48 13.09
N ILE A 199 6.46 5.69 12.17
CA ILE A 199 7.73 4.97 12.37
C ILE A 199 8.68 5.29 11.23
N ASP A 200 9.83 5.87 11.56
CA ASP A 200 10.96 5.99 10.63
C ASP A 200 11.83 4.73 10.72
N THR A 201 11.85 3.99 9.62
CA THR A 201 12.58 2.72 9.51
C THR A 201 13.95 2.85 8.87
N SER A 202 14.49 4.07 8.72
CA SER A 202 15.78 4.34 8.05
C SER A 202 16.92 3.52 8.64
N HIS A 203 16.89 3.30 9.96
CA HIS A 203 17.93 2.61 10.72
C HIS A 203 17.42 1.39 11.51
N MET A 204 16.24 0.88 11.13
CA MET A 204 15.63 -0.27 11.79
C MET A 204 15.58 -1.49 10.86
N ASN A 205 15.78 -2.67 11.43
CA ASN A 205 15.39 -3.93 10.79
C ASN A 205 13.92 -4.24 11.05
N GLN A 206 13.39 -5.29 10.38
CA GLN A 206 11.97 -5.63 10.46
C GLN A 206 11.53 -6.01 11.87
N ASP A 207 12.34 -6.75 12.62
CA ASP A 207 12.02 -7.19 13.98
C ASP A 207 11.91 -6.00 14.94
N GLN A 208 12.80 -5.01 14.80
CA GLN A 208 12.73 -3.78 15.58
C GLN A 208 11.47 -2.98 15.28
N VAL A 209 11.04 -2.92 14.01
CA VAL A 209 9.80 -2.23 13.64
C VAL A 209 8.59 -2.94 14.25
N ILE A 210 8.53 -4.28 14.15
CA ILE A 210 7.44 -5.07 14.74
C ILE A 210 7.41 -4.89 16.26
N ALA A 211 8.56 -4.96 16.93
CA ALA A 211 8.65 -4.76 18.38
C ALA A 211 8.12 -3.38 18.81
N ASN A 212 8.46 -2.32 18.05
CA ASN A 212 7.95 -0.97 18.31
C ASN A 212 6.42 -0.89 18.18
N ILE A 213 5.84 -1.51 17.14
CA ILE A 213 4.40 -1.52 16.94
C ILE A 213 3.70 -2.30 18.05
N LYS A 214 4.23 -3.46 18.43
CA LYS A 214 3.67 -4.26 19.53
C LYS A 214 3.70 -3.49 20.84
N ASN A 215 4.82 -2.84 21.15
CA ASN A 215 4.95 -2.03 22.35
C ASN A 215 3.93 -0.86 22.35
N TYR A 216 3.72 -0.21 21.21
CA TYR A 216 2.69 0.83 21.07
C TYR A 216 1.29 0.27 21.38
N ILE A 217 0.95 -0.92 20.84
CA ILE A 217 -0.34 -1.57 21.09
C ILE A 217 -0.50 -1.96 22.58
N GLU A 218 0.57 -2.45 23.22
CA GLU A 218 0.56 -2.85 24.63
C GLU A 218 0.34 -1.67 25.59
N LEU A 219 0.78 -0.47 25.21
CA LEU A 219 0.70 0.75 26.02
C LEU A 219 -0.57 1.58 25.74
N SER A 220 -1.38 1.20 24.75
CA SER A 220 -2.60 1.91 24.31
C SER A 220 -3.84 1.15 24.78
#